data_d7c73490f010a31d153dc7f2218e3c92
#
_entry.id   d7c73490f010a31d153dc7f2218e3c92
#
_cell.length_a   1.000
_cell.length_b   1.000
_cell.length_c   1.000
_cell.angle_alpha   90.00
_cell.angle_beta   90.00
_cell.angle_gamma   90.00
#
_symmetry.space_group_name_H-M   'P 1'
#
loop_
_entity.id
_entity.type
_entity.pdbx_description
1 polymer ?
#
loop_
_entity_poly.entity_id
_entity_poly.type
_entity_poly.pdbx_seq_one_letter_code
_entity_poly.pdbx_strand_id
1 'polypeptide(L)'
;MLSTAGSPSARTIASATDAWFGIVRVEQRDGTVVEIEQYYHRYAVAMLIDERFDMALDIEPLLPHDLRPRGVAKNDEDEGELTAAIRLLRRVKQTYSWLQVVVADGLYPNGPFLTVVKELRMGAVIIARKDGDEPLNEALAIWGKQPPHEVFDDKKSGERVELWDSRDVTTLSTYDGPIRVVRAVVTDQAQPNKPPHTWCMVATGVAAARLSSRQVLAVGRGRWHIENTGFHQWVTRWYFDHGFVHGAVGILAVFWLFFAAFNLLTLFLYRQLRSYGRDRGRDVTRTISRLIDEMNDDLARLDRSPWDSS
;
A
#
# COMPACT_ATOMS: atom_id res chain seq x y z
N MET A 1 1.40 -0.82 6.40
CA MET A 1 0.46 -1.02 5.31
C MET A 1 1.12 -1.89 4.27
N LEU A 2 0.41 -2.85 3.70
CA LEU A 2 0.89 -3.73 2.63
C LEU A 2 0.03 -3.52 1.39
N SER A 3 0.65 -3.31 0.26
CA SER A 3 0.01 -3.29 -1.05
C SER A 3 1.02 -3.72 -2.11
N THR A 4 0.57 -4.22 -3.24
CA THR A 4 1.44 -4.55 -4.36
C THR A 4 1.44 -3.45 -5.39
N ALA A 5 2.62 -3.11 -5.86
CA ALA A 5 2.82 -2.33 -7.05
C ALA A 5 3.06 -3.28 -8.23
N GLY A 6 2.10 -3.38 -9.10
CA GLY A 6 2.29 -3.88 -10.45
C GLY A 6 2.32 -2.67 -11.37
N SER A 7 3.47 -2.25 -11.85
CA SER A 7 3.52 -1.22 -12.88
C SER A 7 3.51 -1.87 -14.26
N PRO A 8 2.53 -1.56 -15.13
CA PRO A 8 2.46 -2.10 -16.48
C PRO A 8 3.32 -1.34 -17.51
N SER A 9 4.23 -0.45 -17.10
CA SER A 9 4.87 0.48 -18.04
C SER A 9 6.38 0.36 -18.22
N ALA A 10 7.02 -0.70 -17.74
CA ALA A 10 8.44 -0.90 -18.04
C ALA A 10 8.62 -1.47 -19.46
N ARG A 11 8.63 -0.63 -20.47
CA ARG A 11 9.18 -0.97 -21.79
C ARG A 11 10.68 -1.16 -21.63
N THR A 12 11.13 -2.37 -21.46
CA THR A 12 12.55 -2.66 -21.59
C THR A 12 12.75 -4.02 -22.23
N ILE A 13 13.19 -4.00 -23.48
CA ILE A 13 13.67 -5.14 -24.22
C ILE A 13 15.05 -5.48 -23.64
N ALA A 14 15.09 -6.37 -22.69
CA ALA A 14 16.27 -7.10 -22.32
C ALA A 14 15.82 -8.47 -21.84
N SER A 15 16.47 -9.52 -22.29
CA SER A 15 16.29 -10.89 -21.80
C SER A 15 16.70 -10.92 -20.32
N ALA A 16 15.78 -10.53 -19.43
CA ALA A 16 15.97 -10.64 -18.01
C ALA A 16 15.43 -11.99 -17.59
N THR A 17 16.32 -12.94 -17.30
CA THR A 17 16.01 -14.27 -16.77
C THR A 17 15.24 -14.21 -15.44
N ASP A 18 15.16 -13.05 -14.82
CA ASP A 18 14.65 -12.84 -13.45
C ASP A 18 13.38 -11.96 -13.41
N ALA A 19 12.74 -11.72 -14.57
CA ALA A 19 11.54 -10.88 -14.67
C ALA A 19 10.28 -11.70 -14.93
N TRP A 20 9.15 -11.18 -14.45
CA TRP A 20 7.85 -11.71 -14.82
C TRP A 20 7.57 -11.39 -16.29
N PHE A 21 7.03 -12.36 -17.00
CA PHE A 21 6.66 -12.26 -18.41
C PHE A 21 5.14 -12.29 -18.57
N GLY A 22 4.61 -11.43 -19.39
CA GLY A 22 3.20 -11.40 -19.74
C GLY A 22 2.98 -10.90 -21.16
N ILE A 23 1.96 -11.43 -21.83
CA ILE A 23 1.51 -10.95 -23.14
C ILE A 23 0.39 -9.93 -22.91
N VAL A 24 0.63 -8.71 -23.38
CA VAL A 24 -0.37 -7.62 -23.32
C VAL A 24 -0.89 -7.37 -24.73
N ARG A 25 -2.22 -7.37 -24.87
CA ARG A 25 -2.89 -7.00 -26.12
C ARG A 25 -3.07 -5.48 -26.16
N VAL A 26 -2.43 -4.83 -27.11
CA VAL A 26 -2.53 -3.39 -27.30
C VAL A 26 -3.25 -3.13 -28.62
N GLU A 27 -4.38 -2.43 -28.55
CA GLU A 27 -5.08 -1.93 -29.71
C GLU A 27 -4.36 -0.69 -30.25
N GLN A 28 -3.93 -0.75 -31.51
CA GLN A 28 -3.30 0.36 -32.19
C GLN A 28 -4.37 1.36 -32.70
N ARG A 29 -3.91 2.56 -33.08
CA ARG A 29 -4.81 3.63 -33.57
C ARG A 29 -5.58 3.27 -34.82
N ASP A 30 -5.15 2.27 -35.57
CA ASP A 30 -5.78 1.72 -36.78
C ASP A 30 -6.76 0.56 -36.49
N GLY A 31 -6.99 0.23 -35.20
CA GLY A 31 -7.87 -0.85 -34.77
C GLY A 31 -7.22 -2.24 -34.80
N THR A 32 -5.94 -2.37 -35.16
CA THR A 32 -5.23 -3.63 -35.10
C THR A 32 -4.82 -3.96 -33.65
N VAL A 33 -5.02 -5.22 -33.23
CA VAL A 33 -4.57 -5.70 -31.92
C VAL A 33 -3.23 -6.38 -32.09
N VAL A 34 -2.22 -5.85 -31.42
CA VAL A 34 -0.87 -6.42 -31.42
C VAL A 34 -0.58 -7.01 -30.05
N GLU A 35 -0.08 -8.23 -30.00
CA GLU A 35 0.41 -8.86 -28.78
C GLU A 35 1.87 -8.43 -28.55
N ILE A 36 2.10 -7.80 -27.39
CA ILE A 36 3.43 -7.31 -26.98
C ILE A 36 3.87 -8.13 -25.77
N GLU A 37 5.06 -8.71 -25.85
CA GLU A 37 5.71 -9.29 -24.67
C GLU A 37 6.14 -8.18 -23.73
N GLN A 38 5.67 -8.27 -22.48
CA GLN A 38 6.01 -7.30 -21.44
C GLN A 38 6.70 -8.00 -20.28
N TYR A 39 7.90 -7.53 -19.92
CA TYR A 39 8.64 -7.96 -18.75
C TYR A 39 8.40 -6.97 -17.61
N TYR A 40 8.09 -7.47 -16.41
CA TYR A 40 7.83 -6.63 -15.26
C TYR A 40 8.29 -7.30 -13.96
N HIS A 41 8.60 -6.52 -12.97
CA HIS A 41 8.90 -6.99 -11.62
C HIS A 41 7.75 -6.63 -10.69
N ARG A 42 7.41 -7.53 -9.78
CA ARG A 42 6.34 -7.34 -8.80
C ARG A 42 6.93 -7.32 -7.39
N TYR A 43 6.42 -6.42 -6.58
CA TYR A 43 6.90 -6.23 -5.21
C TYR A 43 5.74 -6.02 -4.25
N ALA A 44 5.86 -6.58 -3.04
CA ALA A 44 5.07 -6.16 -1.90
C ALA A 44 5.84 -5.04 -1.17
N VAL A 45 5.15 -3.98 -0.80
CA VAL A 45 5.74 -2.81 -0.13
C VAL A 45 5.07 -2.56 1.20
N ALA A 46 5.85 -2.25 2.21
CA ALA A 46 5.38 -1.81 3.52
C ALA A 46 5.66 -0.33 3.73
N MET A 47 4.63 0.42 4.13
CA MET A 47 4.75 1.82 4.52
C MET A 47 4.25 2.05 5.94
N LEU A 48 4.93 2.91 6.68
CA LEU A 48 4.41 3.54 7.88
C LEU A 48 3.53 4.70 7.44
N ILE A 49 2.32 4.75 7.99
CA ILE A 49 1.37 5.83 7.76
C ILE A 49 1.10 6.51 9.09
N ASP A 50 1.37 7.78 9.15
CA ASP A 50 1.08 8.67 10.26
C ASP A 50 0.24 9.84 9.76
N GLU A 51 -0.46 10.54 10.64
CA GLU A 51 -1.23 11.74 10.27
C GLU A 51 -0.36 12.86 9.69
N ARG A 52 0.92 12.88 9.99
CA ARG A 52 1.87 13.96 9.67
C ARG A 52 2.81 13.63 8.52
N PHE A 53 3.19 12.37 8.37
CA PHE A 53 4.14 11.93 7.36
C PHE A 53 3.98 10.44 7.06
N ASP A 54 4.38 10.05 5.87
CA ASP A 54 4.40 8.66 5.41
C ASP A 54 5.85 8.27 5.11
N MET A 55 6.26 7.04 5.48
CA MET A 55 7.61 6.54 5.27
C MET A 55 7.59 5.15 4.64
N ALA A 56 8.44 4.91 3.66
CA ALA A 56 8.70 3.57 3.15
C ALA A 56 9.49 2.77 4.19
N LEU A 57 9.00 1.59 4.58
CA LEU A 57 9.65 0.75 5.59
C LEU A 57 10.49 -0.34 4.94
N ASP A 58 9.91 -1.06 3.97
CA ASP A 58 10.55 -2.25 3.40
C ASP A 58 9.86 -2.66 2.09
N ILE A 59 10.55 -3.47 1.28
CA ILE A 59 10.09 -4.01 0.01
C ILE A 59 10.51 -5.47 -0.14
N GLU A 60 9.60 -6.29 -0.65
CA GLU A 60 9.82 -7.72 -0.88
C GLU A 60 9.46 -8.09 -2.30
N PRO A 61 10.36 -8.69 -3.10
CA PRO A 61 10.03 -9.15 -4.44
C PRO A 61 9.09 -10.36 -4.38
N LEU A 62 8.15 -10.42 -5.32
CA LEU A 62 7.50 -11.67 -5.65
C LEU A 62 8.48 -12.46 -6.53
N LEU A 63 8.64 -13.74 -6.22
CA LEU A 63 9.61 -14.58 -6.94
C LEU A 63 8.94 -15.32 -8.09
N PRO A 64 9.45 -15.20 -9.33
CA PRO A 64 9.09 -16.10 -10.42
C PRO A 64 9.38 -17.56 -10.04
N HIS A 65 8.72 -18.50 -10.68
CA HIS A 65 8.81 -19.93 -10.38
C HIS A 65 10.26 -20.45 -10.33
N ASP A 66 11.06 -20.07 -11.29
CA ASP A 66 12.47 -20.49 -11.46
C ASP A 66 13.43 -19.96 -10.39
N LEU A 67 13.08 -18.86 -9.73
CA LEU A 67 13.87 -18.26 -8.64
C LEU A 67 13.46 -18.73 -7.24
N ARG A 68 12.43 -19.57 -7.14
CA ARG A 68 11.99 -20.09 -5.84
C ARG A 68 12.96 -21.12 -5.28
N PRO A 69 13.16 -21.14 -3.95
CA PRO A 69 13.92 -22.20 -3.31
C PRO A 69 13.30 -23.58 -3.62
N ARG A 70 14.12 -24.54 -4.03
CA ARG A 70 13.67 -25.90 -4.31
C ARG A 70 12.96 -26.49 -3.09
N GLY A 71 11.79 -27.09 -3.31
CA GLY A 71 10.97 -27.73 -2.28
C GLY A 71 9.93 -26.79 -1.59
N VAL A 72 9.91 -25.50 -1.91
CA VAL A 72 8.91 -24.56 -1.39
C VAL A 72 7.72 -24.38 -2.35
N ALA A 73 7.93 -24.57 -3.64
CA ALA A 73 6.88 -24.50 -4.65
C ALA A 73 6.01 -25.75 -4.59
N LYS A 74 4.72 -25.63 -4.33
CA LYS A 74 3.76 -26.74 -4.39
C LYS A 74 3.33 -27.09 -5.81
N ASN A 75 3.43 -26.14 -6.75
CA ASN A 75 3.04 -26.27 -8.16
C ASN A 75 4.00 -25.44 -9.02
N ASP A 76 3.99 -25.68 -10.36
CA ASP A 76 4.74 -24.89 -11.35
C ASP A 76 4.22 -23.45 -11.52
N GLU A 77 3.54 -22.91 -10.53
CA GLU A 77 3.00 -21.56 -10.55
C GLU A 77 3.95 -20.56 -9.90
N ASP A 78 3.88 -19.35 -10.38
CA ASP A 78 4.58 -18.21 -9.81
C ASP A 78 4.14 -17.90 -8.36
N GLU A 79 4.98 -17.18 -7.63
CA GLU A 79 4.66 -16.81 -6.27
C GLU A 79 3.48 -15.84 -6.19
N GLY A 80 2.50 -16.17 -5.35
CA GLY A 80 1.40 -15.27 -5.03
C GLY A 80 1.84 -14.10 -4.14
N GLU A 81 1.18 -12.96 -4.32
CA GLU A 81 1.37 -11.73 -3.52
C GLU A 81 1.36 -11.99 -2.02
N LEU A 82 0.47 -12.87 -1.57
CA LEU A 82 0.30 -13.20 -0.18
C LEU A 82 1.57 -13.77 0.47
N THR A 83 2.30 -14.63 -0.25
CA THR A 83 3.53 -15.25 0.25
C THR A 83 4.63 -14.21 0.44
N ALA A 84 4.81 -13.32 -0.53
CA ALA A 84 5.75 -12.22 -0.44
C ALA A 84 5.38 -11.26 0.71
N ALA A 85 4.09 -10.93 0.85
CA ALA A 85 3.61 -10.07 1.93
C ALA A 85 3.82 -10.68 3.32
N ILE A 86 3.68 -11.99 3.48
CA ILE A 86 3.97 -12.69 4.74
C ILE A 86 5.47 -12.59 5.08
N ARG A 87 6.37 -12.79 4.11
CA ARG A 87 7.81 -12.60 4.34
C ARG A 87 8.14 -11.17 4.72
N LEU A 88 7.57 -10.22 3.99
CA LEU A 88 7.70 -8.79 4.27
C LEU A 88 7.24 -8.45 5.69
N LEU A 89 6.05 -8.90 6.08
CA LEU A 89 5.48 -8.61 7.39
C LEU A 89 6.35 -9.15 8.54
N ARG A 90 6.90 -10.36 8.40
CA ARG A 90 7.82 -10.96 9.38
C ARG A 90 9.09 -10.12 9.54
N ARG A 91 9.70 -9.70 8.43
CA ARG A 91 10.91 -8.87 8.42
C ARG A 91 10.65 -7.47 8.97
N VAL A 92 9.56 -6.84 8.57
CA VAL A 92 9.14 -5.52 9.09
C VAL A 92 8.89 -5.59 10.60
N LYS A 93 8.22 -6.62 11.10
CA LYS A 93 7.98 -6.78 12.54
C LYS A 93 9.26 -7.07 13.33
N GLN A 94 10.19 -7.81 12.76
CA GLN A 94 11.50 -8.05 13.37
C GLN A 94 12.30 -6.75 13.49
N THR A 95 12.28 -5.92 12.47
CA THR A 95 13.01 -4.64 12.44
C THR A 95 12.31 -3.57 13.29
N TYR A 96 10.98 -3.51 13.23
CA TYR A 96 10.15 -2.50 13.90
C TYR A 96 9.22 -3.17 14.92
N SER A 97 9.78 -3.67 16.01
CA SER A 97 9.06 -4.48 17.02
C SER A 97 7.86 -3.75 17.67
N TRP A 98 7.88 -2.42 17.67
CA TRP A 98 6.82 -1.56 18.20
C TRP A 98 5.56 -1.49 17.32
N LEU A 99 5.62 -1.90 16.05
CA LEU A 99 4.45 -1.95 15.19
C LEU A 99 3.41 -2.95 15.73
N GLN A 100 2.17 -2.50 15.89
CA GLN A 100 1.09 -3.29 16.46
C GLN A 100 -0.02 -3.62 15.49
N VAL A 101 -0.25 -2.80 14.48
CA VAL A 101 -1.35 -2.96 13.53
C VAL A 101 -0.84 -2.87 12.11
N VAL A 102 -1.26 -3.82 11.28
CA VAL A 102 -1.07 -3.80 9.83
C VAL A 102 -2.39 -3.48 9.14
N VAL A 103 -2.34 -2.66 8.11
CA VAL A 103 -3.49 -2.37 7.24
C VAL A 103 -3.21 -2.97 5.87
N ALA A 104 -4.18 -3.71 5.33
CA ALA A 104 -4.02 -4.40 4.06
C ALA A 104 -5.28 -4.33 3.19
N ASP A 105 -5.13 -4.70 1.93
CA ASP A 105 -6.21 -4.73 0.95
C ASP A 105 -7.09 -5.99 1.08
N GLY A 106 -8.19 -6.03 0.34
CA GLY A 106 -9.16 -7.12 0.32
C GLY A 106 -8.67 -8.46 -0.21
N LEU A 107 -7.41 -8.59 -0.57
CA LEU A 107 -6.76 -9.88 -0.87
C LEU A 107 -6.33 -10.63 0.41
N TYR A 108 -6.20 -9.94 1.54
CA TYR A 108 -5.54 -10.42 2.74
C TYR A 108 -6.44 -11.02 3.85
N PRO A 109 -7.79 -10.97 3.82
CA PRO A 109 -8.60 -11.61 4.84
C PRO A 109 -8.66 -13.13 4.64
N ASN A 110 -7.51 -13.80 4.80
CA ASN A 110 -7.37 -15.24 4.66
C ASN A 110 -6.59 -15.84 5.82
N GLY A 111 -6.85 -17.12 6.10
CA GLY A 111 -6.28 -17.82 7.24
C GLY A 111 -4.75 -17.75 7.35
N PRO A 112 -3.97 -18.05 6.30
CA PRO A 112 -2.51 -17.99 6.34
C PRO A 112 -1.96 -16.62 6.77
N PHE A 113 -2.46 -15.52 6.23
CA PHE A 113 -2.01 -14.18 6.58
C PHE A 113 -2.39 -13.81 8.01
N LEU A 114 -3.65 -14.05 8.38
CA LEU A 114 -4.16 -13.74 9.72
C LEU A 114 -3.47 -14.57 10.81
N THR A 115 -3.10 -15.81 10.51
CA THR A 115 -2.31 -16.66 11.42
C THR A 115 -0.94 -16.04 11.67
N VAL A 116 -0.27 -15.56 10.65
CA VAL A 116 1.02 -14.85 10.81
C VAL A 116 0.87 -13.57 11.61
N VAL A 117 -0.17 -12.78 11.36
CA VAL A 117 -0.49 -11.58 12.17
C VAL A 117 -0.64 -11.95 13.65
N LYS A 118 -1.35 -13.05 13.96
CA LYS A 118 -1.54 -13.58 15.33
C LYS A 118 -0.21 -14.03 15.94
N GLU A 119 0.61 -14.82 15.20
CA GLU A 119 1.95 -15.26 15.64
C GLU A 119 2.86 -14.09 16.00
N LEU A 120 2.82 -13.02 15.22
CA LEU A 120 3.58 -11.80 15.43
C LEU A 120 3.00 -10.89 16.54
N ARG A 121 1.93 -11.33 17.22
CA ARG A 121 1.21 -10.55 18.23
C ARG A 121 0.77 -9.17 17.74
N MET A 122 0.35 -9.11 16.49
CA MET A 122 -0.17 -7.91 15.84
C MET A 122 -1.70 -7.98 15.71
N GLY A 123 -2.28 -6.89 15.29
CA GLY A 123 -3.63 -6.83 14.73
C GLY A 123 -3.59 -6.46 13.26
N ALA A 124 -4.64 -6.79 12.55
CA ALA A 124 -4.86 -6.34 11.17
C ALA A 124 -6.17 -5.57 11.06
N VAL A 125 -6.18 -4.58 10.17
CA VAL A 125 -7.39 -3.96 9.63
C VAL A 125 -7.33 -4.12 8.12
N ILE A 126 -8.27 -4.86 7.56
CA ILE A 126 -8.29 -5.23 6.14
C ILE A 126 -9.55 -4.69 5.51
N ILE A 127 -9.43 -4.00 4.37
CA ILE A 127 -10.58 -3.52 3.61
C ILE A 127 -11.24 -4.74 2.96
N ALA A 128 -12.47 -5.08 3.39
CA ALA A 128 -13.22 -6.19 2.83
C ALA A 128 -13.70 -5.87 1.41
N ARG A 129 -13.69 -6.87 0.53
CA ARG A 129 -14.31 -6.78 -0.79
C ARG A 129 -15.82 -6.92 -0.63
N LYS A 130 -16.59 -6.16 -1.42
CA LYS A 130 -18.05 -6.19 -1.35
C LYS A 130 -18.65 -7.55 -1.70
N ASP A 131 -17.98 -8.33 -2.53
CA ASP A 131 -18.46 -9.61 -3.04
C ASP A 131 -17.55 -10.75 -2.58
N GLY A 132 -18.10 -11.66 -1.78
CA GLY A 132 -17.46 -12.94 -1.46
C GLY A 132 -16.72 -13.05 -0.13
N ASP A 133 -16.59 -11.99 0.66
CA ASP A 133 -15.95 -12.09 1.98
C ASP A 133 -16.91 -12.71 3.00
N GLU A 134 -16.66 -13.98 3.41
CA GLU A 134 -17.48 -14.71 4.36
C GLU A 134 -17.75 -13.94 5.67
N PRO A 135 -16.74 -13.34 6.34
CA PRO A 135 -16.96 -12.56 7.55
C PRO A 135 -17.89 -11.36 7.34
N LEU A 136 -17.80 -10.69 6.20
CA LEU A 136 -18.68 -9.57 5.88
C LEU A 136 -20.12 -10.03 5.68
N ASN A 137 -20.33 -11.16 4.99
CA ASN A 137 -21.66 -11.70 4.74
C ASN A 137 -22.35 -12.12 6.07
N GLU A 138 -21.60 -12.75 6.99
CA GLU A 138 -22.11 -13.08 8.33
C GLU A 138 -22.50 -11.81 9.09
N ALA A 139 -21.63 -10.80 9.12
CA ALA A 139 -21.91 -9.54 9.79
C ALA A 139 -23.14 -8.83 9.19
N LEU A 140 -23.29 -8.83 7.87
CA LEU A 140 -24.45 -8.25 7.19
C LEU A 140 -25.74 -8.99 7.56
N ALA A 141 -25.69 -10.32 7.72
CA ALA A 141 -26.81 -11.12 8.17
C ALA A 141 -27.18 -10.81 9.64
N ILE A 142 -26.17 -10.64 10.51
CA ILE A 142 -26.38 -10.27 11.94
C ILE A 142 -27.04 -8.90 12.04
N TRP A 143 -26.56 -7.92 11.28
CA TRP A 143 -27.12 -6.57 11.35
C TRP A 143 -28.52 -6.48 10.74
N GLY A 144 -28.79 -7.18 9.63
CA GLY A 144 -30.07 -7.20 8.97
C GLY A 144 -30.60 -5.78 8.72
N LYS A 145 -31.74 -5.46 9.40
CA LYS A 145 -32.34 -4.10 9.37
C LYS A 145 -32.04 -3.29 10.64
N GLN A 146 -31.07 -3.71 11.44
CA GLN A 146 -30.73 -2.98 12.66
C GLN A 146 -30.21 -1.57 12.35
N PRO A 147 -30.55 -0.57 13.17
CA PRO A 147 -29.98 0.76 13.04
C PRO A 147 -28.45 0.73 13.28
N PRO A 148 -27.72 1.74 12.80
CA PRO A 148 -26.31 1.83 13.11
C PRO A 148 -26.07 1.92 14.61
N HIS A 149 -25.01 1.28 15.09
CA HIS A 149 -24.60 1.32 16.50
C HIS A 149 -24.13 2.72 16.93
N GLU A 150 -23.59 3.46 15.98
CA GLU A 150 -23.07 4.79 16.21
C GLU A 150 -23.30 5.67 14.97
N VAL A 151 -23.70 6.93 15.19
CA VAL A 151 -23.84 7.95 14.14
C VAL A 151 -23.13 9.21 14.64
N PHE A 152 -22.30 9.82 13.79
CA PHE A 152 -21.65 11.06 14.10
C PHE A 152 -21.34 11.90 12.86
N ASP A 153 -21.18 13.20 13.06
CA ASP A 153 -20.71 14.12 12.03
C ASP A 153 -19.21 14.36 12.26
N ASP A 154 -18.41 14.06 11.22
CA ASP A 154 -16.98 14.37 11.25
C ASP A 154 -16.79 15.83 10.83
N LYS A 155 -16.52 16.69 11.82
CA LYS A 155 -16.31 18.13 11.61
C LYS A 155 -15.10 18.45 10.71
N LYS A 156 -14.13 17.54 10.62
CA LYS A 156 -12.90 17.75 9.82
C LYS A 156 -13.15 17.53 8.35
N SER A 157 -13.92 16.50 7.99
CA SER A 157 -14.26 16.18 6.61
C SER A 157 -15.61 16.71 6.13
N GLY A 158 -16.50 17.13 7.06
CA GLY A 158 -17.88 17.52 6.74
C GLY A 158 -18.77 16.33 6.39
N GLU A 159 -18.38 15.13 6.78
CA GLU A 159 -19.07 13.88 6.47
C GLU A 159 -19.96 13.45 7.64
N ARG A 160 -21.15 12.91 7.31
CA ARG A 160 -21.97 12.15 8.25
C ARG A 160 -21.59 10.68 8.13
N VAL A 161 -21.29 10.03 9.25
CA VAL A 161 -20.86 8.64 9.32
C VAL A 161 -21.81 7.80 10.15
N GLU A 162 -22.26 6.69 9.59
CA GLU A 162 -23.07 5.68 10.25
C GLU A 162 -22.27 4.39 10.37
N LEU A 163 -22.13 3.85 11.59
CA LEU A 163 -21.28 2.69 11.90
C LEU A 163 -22.09 1.48 12.36
N TRP A 164 -21.80 0.32 11.82
CA TRP A 164 -22.18 -0.99 12.32
C TRP A 164 -20.92 -1.73 12.74
N ASP A 165 -21.01 -2.49 13.85
CA ASP A 165 -19.88 -3.18 14.44
C ASP A 165 -20.33 -4.56 14.93
N SER A 166 -19.66 -5.62 14.51
CA SER A 166 -19.89 -7.00 14.96
C SER A 166 -18.57 -7.62 15.38
N ARG A 167 -18.51 -8.17 16.61
CA ARG A 167 -17.25 -8.65 17.21
C ARG A 167 -17.11 -10.16 17.23
N ASP A 168 -18.19 -10.88 17.01
CA ASP A 168 -18.25 -12.33 17.18
C ASP A 168 -18.54 -13.03 15.85
N VAL A 169 -17.78 -12.67 14.82
CA VAL A 169 -17.89 -13.27 13.50
C VAL A 169 -17.02 -14.52 13.43
N THR A 170 -17.58 -15.63 12.97
CA THR A 170 -16.98 -16.98 13.06
C THR A 170 -16.78 -17.70 11.73
N THR A 171 -17.25 -17.13 10.62
CA THR A 171 -17.27 -17.79 9.30
C THR A 171 -15.91 -18.09 8.69
N LEU A 172 -14.84 -17.46 9.14
CA LEU A 172 -13.51 -17.75 8.59
C LEU A 172 -12.89 -18.99 9.27
N SER A 173 -13.30 -20.18 8.84
CA SER A 173 -12.89 -21.46 9.40
C SER A 173 -11.38 -21.74 9.35
N THR A 174 -10.65 -21.05 8.48
CA THR A 174 -9.19 -21.18 8.32
C THR A 174 -8.38 -20.34 9.31
N TYR A 175 -9.03 -19.58 10.18
CA TYR A 175 -8.39 -18.73 11.17
C TYR A 175 -8.99 -18.93 12.57
N ASP A 176 -8.14 -19.33 13.50
CA ASP A 176 -8.49 -19.46 14.92
C ASP A 176 -8.14 -18.19 15.69
N GLY A 177 -9.01 -17.22 15.64
CA GLY A 177 -8.88 -15.97 16.37
C GLY A 177 -10.11 -15.08 16.25
N PRO A 178 -10.25 -14.05 17.10
CA PRO A 178 -11.39 -13.16 17.05
C PRO A 178 -11.40 -12.36 15.77
N ILE A 179 -12.54 -12.35 15.09
CA ILE A 179 -12.82 -11.53 13.92
C ILE A 179 -13.87 -10.49 14.30
N ARG A 180 -13.60 -9.26 13.94
CA ARG A 180 -14.53 -8.14 14.09
C ARG A 180 -14.75 -7.51 12.73
N VAL A 181 -15.98 -7.24 12.38
CA VAL A 181 -16.33 -6.53 11.14
C VAL A 181 -16.92 -5.17 11.48
N VAL A 182 -16.39 -4.14 10.85
CA VAL A 182 -16.91 -2.75 10.95
C VAL A 182 -17.34 -2.30 9.57
N ARG A 183 -18.59 -1.86 9.47
CA ARG A 183 -19.14 -1.21 8.28
C ARG A 183 -19.38 0.25 8.57
N ALA A 184 -18.98 1.12 7.65
CA ALA A 184 -19.27 2.55 7.70
C ALA A 184 -19.97 2.98 6.43
N VAL A 185 -21.09 3.69 6.58
CA VAL A 185 -21.75 4.42 5.49
C VAL A 185 -21.45 5.90 5.70
N VAL A 186 -20.81 6.50 4.70
CA VAL A 186 -20.30 7.86 4.76
C VAL A 186 -21.02 8.71 3.74
N THR A 187 -21.67 9.76 4.20
CA THR A 187 -22.41 10.72 3.37
C THR A 187 -21.74 12.09 3.42
N ASP A 188 -21.36 12.61 2.28
CA ASP A 188 -20.82 13.97 2.16
C ASP A 188 -21.96 14.99 2.33
N GLN A 189 -21.93 15.76 3.40
CA GLN A 189 -22.98 16.75 3.69
C GLN A 189 -22.95 17.96 2.74
N ALA A 190 -21.81 18.23 2.11
CA ALA A 190 -21.66 19.28 1.10
C ALA A 190 -22.20 18.85 -0.27
N GLN A 191 -22.33 17.54 -0.51
CA GLN A 191 -22.82 16.97 -1.78
C GLN A 191 -23.95 15.95 -1.54
N PRO A 192 -25.14 16.38 -1.09
CA PRO A 192 -26.21 15.46 -0.68
C PRO A 192 -26.75 14.58 -1.82
N ASN A 193 -26.54 14.97 -3.06
CA ASN A 193 -26.94 14.20 -4.26
C ASN A 193 -25.94 13.09 -4.63
N LYS A 194 -24.77 13.07 -4.03
CA LYS A 194 -23.78 12.01 -4.25
C LYS A 194 -24.17 10.77 -3.43
N PRO A 195 -24.16 9.57 -4.03
CA PRO A 195 -24.47 8.36 -3.29
C PRO A 195 -23.49 8.16 -2.13
N PRO A 196 -23.96 7.67 -0.98
CA PRO A 196 -23.09 7.39 0.15
C PRO A 196 -22.00 6.38 -0.20
N HIS A 197 -20.82 6.57 0.35
CA HIS A 197 -19.73 5.63 0.21
C HIS A 197 -19.73 4.61 1.37
N THR A 198 -19.66 3.33 1.05
CA THR A 198 -19.63 2.26 2.06
C THR A 198 -18.22 1.69 2.18
N TRP A 199 -17.72 1.68 3.41
CA TRP A 199 -16.50 1.01 3.82
C TRP A 199 -16.84 -0.22 4.63
N CYS A 200 -16.18 -1.34 4.34
CA CYS A 200 -16.26 -2.55 5.13
C CYS A 200 -14.85 -2.99 5.53
N MET A 201 -14.63 -3.26 6.79
CA MET A 201 -13.32 -3.61 7.33
C MET A 201 -13.41 -4.85 8.21
N VAL A 202 -12.49 -5.77 8.00
CA VAL A 202 -12.25 -6.92 8.88
C VAL A 202 -11.08 -6.56 9.80
N ALA A 203 -11.29 -6.64 11.11
CA ALA A 203 -10.26 -6.38 12.11
C ALA A 203 -9.97 -7.64 12.92
N THR A 204 -8.69 -7.87 13.25
CA THR A 204 -8.25 -9.02 14.05
C THR A 204 -7.22 -8.64 15.10
N GLY A 205 -6.95 -9.54 16.04
CA GLY A 205 -5.92 -9.38 17.06
C GLY A 205 -6.10 -8.11 17.89
N VAL A 206 -5.02 -7.37 18.13
CA VAL A 206 -5.07 -6.14 18.95
C VAL A 206 -5.94 -5.05 18.32
N ALA A 207 -6.08 -5.02 16.99
CA ALA A 207 -6.96 -4.06 16.32
C ALA A 207 -8.44 -4.35 16.62
N ALA A 208 -8.84 -5.63 16.58
CA ALA A 208 -10.20 -6.04 16.95
C ALA A 208 -10.51 -5.77 18.43
N ALA A 209 -9.52 -6.02 19.31
CA ALA A 209 -9.73 -5.96 20.75
C ALA A 209 -9.70 -4.53 21.33
N ARG A 210 -8.83 -3.66 20.81
CA ARG A 210 -8.50 -2.38 21.44
C ARG A 210 -8.97 -1.14 20.69
N LEU A 211 -9.14 -1.21 19.38
CA LEU A 211 -9.56 -0.03 18.61
C LEU A 211 -11.07 0.18 18.72
N SER A 212 -11.50 1.43 18.88
CA SER A 212 -12.91 1.79 18.70
C SER A 212 -13.34 1.62 17.24
N SER A 213 -14.63 1.59 16.94
CA SER A 213 -15.17 1.48 15.57
C SER A 213 -14.69 2.65 14.70
N ARG A 214 -14.66 3.88 15.28
CA ARG A 214 -14.10 5.05 14.61
C ARG A 214 -12.62 4.90 14.29
N GLN A 215 -11.83 4.33 15.19
CA GLN A 215 -10.40 4.09 14.97
C GLN A 215 -10.17 3.02 13.90
N VAL A 216 -10.98 1.94 13.88
CA VAL A 216 -10.92 0.94 12.80
C VAL A 216 -11.21 1.58 11.46
N LEU A 217 -12.23 2.45 11.36
CA LEU A 217 -12.54 3.20 10.15
C LEU A 217 -11.38 4.12 9.74
N ALA A 218 -10.84 4.89 10.68
CA ALA A 218 -9.74 5.82 10.40
C ALA A 218 -8.48 5.08 9.91
N VAL A 219 -8.11 3.98 10.57
CA VAL A 219 -6.98 3.14 10.20
C VAL A 219 -7.21 2.49 8.83
N GLY A 220 -8.40 1.96 8.58
CA GLY A 220 -8.75 1.37 7.28
C GLY A 220 -8.70 2.39 6.13
N ARG A 221 -9.25 3.59 6.34
CA ARG A 221 -9.17 4.70 5.37
C ARG A 221 -7.73 5.12 5.10
N GLY A 222 -6.84 5.01 6.10
CA GLY A 222 -5.41 5.27 5.95
C GLY A 222 -4.73 4.44 4.86
N ARG A 223 -5.28 3.27 4.46
CA ARG A 223 -4.73 2.46 3.36
C ARG A 223 -4.54 3.25 2.06
N TRP A 224 -5.44 4.20 1.77
CA TRP A 224 -5.34 5.03 0.58
C TRP A 224 -4.06 5.87 0.50
N HIS A 225 -3.38 6.09 1.63
CA HIS A 225 -2.11 6.82 1.63
C HIS A 225 -1.03 6.07 0.85
N ILE A 226 -0.99 4.73 0.87
CA ILE A 226 0.03 4.00 0.11
C ILE A 226 -0.15 4.18 -1.40
N GLU A 227 -1.39 4.26 -1.87
CA GLU A 227 -1.68 4.46 -3.29
C GLU A 227 -1.46 5.92 -3.70
N ASN A 228 -2.04 6.86 -2.97
CA ASN A 228 -2.04 8.27 -3.35
C ASN A 228 -0.75 9.01 -2.96
N THR A 229 -0.18 8.72 -1.79
CA THR A 229 1.04 9.38 -1.31
C THR A 229 2.29 8.57 -1.65
N GLY A 230 2.22 7.25 -1.52
CA GLY A 230 3.30 6.34 -1.90
C GLY A 230 3.41 6.20 -3.41
N PHE A 231 2.74 5.21 -3.98
CA PHE A 231 2.93 4.82 -5.38
C PHE A 231 2.71 5.95 -6.38
N HIS A 232 1.67 6.76 -6.21
CA HIS A 232 1.43 7.88 -7.12
C HIS A 232 2.60 8.87 -7.12
N GLN A 233 3.11 9.28 -5.96
CA GLN A 233 4.27 10.16 -5.90
C GLN A 233 5.53 9.48 -6.44
N TRP A 234 5.78 8.23 -6.07
CA TRP A 234 6.96 7.51 -6.50
C TRP A 234 7.02 7.36 -8.03
N VAL A 235 5.90 7.03 -8.66
CA VAL A 235 5.83 6.92 -10.12
C VAL A 235 5.92 8.29 -10.79
N THR A 236 5.10 9.26 -10.36
CA THR A 236 4.99 10.54 -11.08
C THR A 236 6.15 11.50 -10.87
N ARG A 237 6.89 11.39 -9.77
CA ARG A 237 7.94 12.35 -9.40
C ARG A 237 9.32 11.75 -9.26
N TRP A 238 9.39 10.46 -8.95
CA TRP A 238 10.65 9.77 -8.69
C TRP A 238 10.95 8.73 -9.75
N TYR A 239 10.11 8.59 -10.77
CA TYR A 239 10.28 7.62 -11.85
C TYR A 239 10.49 6.17 -11.36
N PHE A 240 9.80 5.79 -10.28
CA PHE A 240 9.92 4.48 -9.64
C PHE A 240 9.57 3.32 -10.59
N ASP A 241 8.75 3.58 -11.60
CA ASP A 241 8.37 2.64 -12.66
C ASP A 241 9.42 2.54 -13.77
N HIS A 242 10.48 3.35 -13.72
CA HIS A 242 11.56 3.28 -14.70
C HIS A 242 12.57 2.19 -14.35
N GLY A 243 12.87 1.33 -15.32
CA GLY A 243 13.86 0.26 -15.16
C GLY A 243 15.29 0.79 -15.28
N PHE A 244 15.84 1.35 -14.20
CA PHE A 244 17.23 1.84 -14.18
C PHE A 244 18.27 0.72 -14.31
N VAL A 245 17.92 -0.50 -13.88
CA VAL A 245 18.78 -1.67 -13.85
C VAL A 245 17.91 -2.89 -14.14
N HIS A 246 18.48 -3.93 -14.77
CA HIS A 246 17.73 -5.12 -15.17
C HIS A 246 17.98 -6.37 -14.32
N GLY A 247 19.02 -6.39 -13.50
CA GLY A 247 19.29 -7.51 -12.59
C GLY A 247 18.48 -7.39 -11.29
N ALA A 248 17.87 -8.49 -10.82
CA ALA A 248 17.00 -8.52 -9.65
C ALA A 248 17.64 -7.90 -8.40
N VAL A 249 18.92 -8.18 -8.13
CA VAL A 249 19.67 -7.60 -7.01
C VAL A 249 19.90 -6.10 -7.21
N GLY A 250 20.21 -5.68 -8.45
CA GLY A 250 20.41 -4.27 -8.80
C GLY A 250 19.14 -3.46 -8.62
N ILE A 251 17.99 -3.98 -9.05
CA ILE A 251 16.68 -3.32 -8.87
C ILE A 251 16.38 -3.13 -7.38
N LEU A 252 16.58 -4.17 -6.56
CA LEU A 252 16.36 -4.06 -5.11
C LEU A 252 17.29 -3.02 -4.47
N ALA A 253 18.56 -2.97 -4.87
CA ALA A 253 19.50 -1.96 -4.38
C ALA A 253 19.05 -0.54 -4.73
N VAL A 254 18.58 -0.32 -5.96
CA VAL A 254 18.01 0.97 -6.39
C VAL A 254 16.78 1.33 -5.57
N PHE A 255 15.86 0.39 -5.34
CA PHE A 255 14.68 0.65 -4.51
C PHE A 255 15.02 0.99 -3.06
N TRP A 256 16.02 0.35 -2.47
CA TRP A 256 16.49 0.70 -1.12
C TRP A 256 17.08 2.10 -1.06
N LEU A 257 17.91 2.48 -2.04
CA LEU A 257 18.43 3.86 -2.15
C LEU A 257 17.31 4.86 -2.34
N PHE A 258 16.35 4.53 -3.16
CA PHE A 258 15.16 5.34 -3.40
C PHE A 258 14.35 5.53 -2.10
N PHE A 259 14.07 4.47 -1.34
CA PHE A 259 13.37 4.57 -0.06
C PHE A 259 14.15 5.40 0.96
N ALA A 260 15.47 5.26 1.00
CA ALA A 260 16.31 6.08 1.85
C ALA A 260 16.20 7.57 1.48
N ALA A 261 16.29 7.91 0.20
CA ALA A 261 16.14 9.28 -0.29
C ALA A 261 14.74 9.86 -0.01
N PHE A 262 13.69 9.08 -0.29
CA PHE A 262 12.30 9.46 0.00
C PHE A 262 12.09 9.73 1.49
N ASN A 263 12.56 8.84 2.36
CA ASN A 263 12.43 8.97 3.80
C ASN A 263 13.22 10.17 4.34
N LEU A 264 14.45 10.39 3.85
CA LEU A 264 15.26 11.56 4.22
C LEU A 264 14.57 12.87 3.83
N LEU A 265 14.05 12.94 2.61
CA LEU A 265 13.28 14.10 2.16
C LEU A 265 12.03 14.32 3.02
N THR A 266 11.27 13.26 3.30
CA THR A 266 10.08 13.33 4.14
C THR A 266 10.42 13.86 5.54
N LEU A 267 11.48 13.34 6.16
CA LEU A 267 11.96 13.81 7.47
C LEU A 267 12.45 15.26 7.43
N PHE A 268 13.16 15.64 6.37
CA PHE A 268 13.59 17.03 6.18
C PHE A 268 12.39 17.97 6.09
N LEU A 269 11.43 17.66 5.25
CA LEU A 269 10.21 18.46 5.09
C LEU A 269 9.43 18.55 6.41
N TYR A 270 9.30 17.45 7.14
CA TYR A 270 8.62 17.42 8.42
C TYR A 270 9.32 18.23 9.50
N ARG A 271 10.66 18.19 9.57
CA ARG A 271 11.44 18.88 10.61
C ARG A 271 11.65 20.36 10.32
N GLN A 272 11.93 20.70 9.06
CA GLN A 272 12.35 22.05 8.67
C GLN A 272 11.18 22.96 8.29
N LEU A 273 10.13 22.39 7.72
CA LEU A 273 8.97 23.16 7.30
C LEU A 273 7.84 23.03 8.34
N ARG A 274 7.84 23.89 9.35
CA ARG A 274 6.79 23.92 10.40
C ARG A 274 5.37 24.10 9.86
N SER A 275 5.21 24.63 8.66
CA SER A 275 3.94 24.81 7.95
C SER A 275 3.50 23.58 7.17
N TYR A 276 4.38 22.59 6.97
CA TYR A 276 4.15 21.42 6.15
C TYR A 276 2.93 20.59 6.56
N GLY A 277 2.62 20.53 7.86
CA GLY A 277 1.47 19.80 8.37
C GLY A 277 0.11 20.46 8.11
N ARG A 278 0.06 21.73 7.66
CA ARG A 278 -1.19 22.45 7.44
C ARG A 278 -1.67 22.42 5.98
N ASP A 279 -0.77 22.22 5.01
CA ASP A 279 -1.06 22.36 3.58
C ASP A 279 -0.48 21.19 2.76
N ARG A 280 -0.93 19.98 3.08
CA ARG A 280 -0.38 18.71 2.52
C ARG A 280 -0.41 18.56 0.98
N GLY A 281 -1.05 19.44 0.24
CA GLY A 281 -1.24 19.25 -1.21
C GLY A 281 -0.41 20.13 -2.12
N ARG A 282 -0.22 21.39 -1.80
CA ARG A 282 0.36 22.38 -2.73
C ARG A 282 1.84 22.68 -2.51
N ASP A 283 2.28 22.75 -1.26
CA ASP A 283 3.65 23.20 -0.93
C ASP A 283 4.72 22.14 -1.13
N VAL A 284 4.38 20.86 -0.98
CA VAL A 284 5.34 19.74 -1.13
C VAL A 284 5.88 19.66 -2.54
N THR A 285 4.99 19.75 -3.54
CA THR A 285 5.36 19.68 -4.96
C THR A 285 6.27 20.82 -5.35
N ARG A 286 5.91 22.02 -4.92
CA ARG A 286 6.68 23.22 -5.21
C ARG A 286 8.03 23.21 -4.50
N THR A 287 8.07 22.71 -3.28
CA THR A 287 9.32 22.60 -2.51
C THR A 287 10.24 21.53 -3.08
N ILE A 288 9.69 20.36 -3.50
CA ILE A 288 10.50 19.32 -4.16
C ILE A 288 11.04 19.83 -5.50
N SER A 289 10.21 20.43 -6.34
CA SER A 289 10.67 20.98 -7.61
C SER A 289 11.77 22.02 -7.40
N ARG A 290 11.59 22.92 -6.45
CA ARG A 290 12.60 23.93 -6.11
C ARG A 290 13.91 23.32 -5.59
N LEU A 291 13.84 22.30 -4.74
CA LEU A 291 15.04 21.60 -4.26
C LEU A 291 15.76 20.85 -5.38
N ILE A 292 15.01 20.23 -6.30
CA ILE A 292 15.59 19.60 -7.48
C ILE A 292 16.27 20.64 -8.39
N ASP A 293 15.61 21.77 -8.62
CA ASP A 293 16.19 22.86 -9.42
C ASP A 293 17.45 23.43 -8.76
N GLU A 294 17.43 23.68 -7.43
CA GLU A 294 18.59 24.13 -6.67
C GLU A 294 19.75 23.10 -6.71
N MET A 295 19.45 21.80 -6.58
CA MET A 295 20.46 20.73 -6.69
C MET A 295 21.04 20.65 -8.10
N ASN A 296 20.23 20.77 -9.14
CA ASN A 296 20.71 20.75 -10.52
C ASN A 296 21.58 21.97 -10.83
N ASP A 297 21.22 23.14 -10.30
CA ASP A 297 22.03 24.35 -10.43
C ASP A 297 23.38 24.22 -9.72
N ASP A 298 23.40 23.61 -8.53
CA ASP A 298 24.64 23.36 -7.79
C ASP A 298 25.54 22.33 -8.48
N LEU A 299 24.95 21.24 -9.03
CA LEU A 299 25.68 20.27 -9.83
C LEU A 299 26.27 20.91 -11.10
N ALA A 300 25.50 21.76 -11.79
CA ALA A 300 25.99 22.51 -12.96
C ALA A 300 27.09 23.51 -12.61
N ARG A 301 27.14 24.03 -11.39
CA ARG A 301 28.23 24.86 -10.88
C ARG A 301 29.49 24.05 -10.57
N LEU A 302 29.33 22.84 -10.04
CA LEU A 302 30.44 21.92 -9.76
C LEU A 302 31.12 21.44 -11.07
N ASP A 303 30.34 21.20 -12.11
CA ASP A 303 30.84 20.84 -13.46
C ASP A 303 31.63 21.98 -14.15
N ARG A 304 31.46 23.21 -13.68
CA ARG A 304 32.23 24.41 -14.13
C ARG A 304 33.44 24.69 -13.23
N SER A 305 33.90 23.68 -12.47
CA SER A 305 35.03 23.80 -11.56
C SER A 305 36.33 24.16 -12.35
N PRO A 306 37.22 25.01 -11.79
CA PRO A 306 38.37 25.56 -12.49
C PRO A 306 39.53 24.57 -12.74
N TRP A 307 39.28 23.29 -12.72
CA TRP A 307 40.28 22.25 -13.00
C TRP A 307 40.47 21.95 -14.49
N ASP A 308 39.67 22.57 -15.39
CA ASP A 308 39.80 22.42 -16.85
C ASP A 308 40.66 23.52 -17.54
N SER A 309 41.49 24.21 -16.77
CA SER A 309 42.45 25.20 -17.31
C SER A 309 43.87 24.90 -16.82
N SER A 310 44.41 23.78 -17.27
CA SER A 310 45.86 23.59 -17.31
C SER A 310 46.24 22.59 -18.40
#